data_29fe4ed1e21879c3048af2f5736d0d40
#
_entry.id   29fe4ed1e21879c3048af2f5736d0d40
#
_cell.length_a   1.000
_cell.length_b   1.000
_cell.length_c   1.000
_cell.angle_alpha   90.00
_cell.angle_beta   90.00
_cell.angle_gamma   90.00
#
_symmetry.space_group_name_H-M   'P 1'
#
loop_
_entity.id
_entity.type
_entity.pdbx_description
1 polymer ?
#
loop_
_entity_poly.entity_id
_entity_poly.type
_entity_poly.pdbx_seq_one_letter_code
_entity_poly.pdbx_strand_id
1 'polypeptide(L)'
;MEILLTGNTCFVTKAWVEMAFPEDHVLITCGQGQPHPPKLRAITLDSKERIGQLVDSYEFDRIVYFSEYLTPHSEQEGELDRLRRVLQANRDRESQLLYLAGPEAVLTPAIGKTVVAQAAEALCRHYAETSKVQIKVLHLPYLYGCDGTGAPAGIAGLLTRMRDGELHFDEQALAPVFALCMEDLSELVLRVFDNWTPEWESFTAPVVFALNYEQLGEAWKALHPGLKITYGTDLIRTYPPDDGVLRCRYGWFPRYSLEEDLPRLFRTETRARHSRTWGQRLGGLRERHRHLLEAAEIVASFGFTELLVQLTGSQAQFRVVDFRLAFIVLAANVYGLNAGVAAALLASASLAVGYWKQGASPLLLFYEPSNWLAFLVYFVVGAVCGYVQLRSAENVRFAEEQCRLLEERLRFVRQLYQDTMEDKRSLRRQILGRRDSFGKVYAVTRALNETPPDKLPAKTVELLEDVFQNRSAAFYFVDAAGRTAKRAACSEGAEAPRFLEGPALAALVQTLNLLMSREEFASRRSKQFVDN
;
A
#
# COMPACT_ATOMS: atom_id res chain seq x y z
N MET A 1 -12.59 5.43 9.51
CA MET A 1 -12.72 6.18 8.26
C MET A 1 -12.26 5.32 7.08
N GLU A 2 -12.78 5.58 5.87
CA GLU A 2 -12.34 4.89 4.67
C GLU A 2 -11.25 5.71 3.97
N ILE A 3 -10.07 5.13 3.77
CA ILE A 3 -8.89 5.83 3.25
C ILE A 3 -8.42 5.17 1.96
N LEU A 4 -8.15 5.99 0.94
CA LEU A 4 -7.56 5.56 -0.32
C LEU A 4 -6.10 6.02 -0.41
N LEU A 5 -5.18 5.06 -0.63
CA LEU A 5 -3.79 5.34 -1.00
C LEU A 5 -3.62 5.03 -2.49
N THR A 6 -3.19 6.01 -3.27
CA THR A 6 -3.09 5.89 -4.73
C THR A 6 -1.86 6.62 -5.29
N GLY A 7 -1.55 6.43 -6.57
CA GLY A 7 -0.34 6.95 -7.21
C GLY A 7 0.85 6.00 -7.08
N ASN A 8 2.03 6.52 -6.80
CA ASN A 8 3.25 5.72 -6.58
C ASN A 8 3.28 5.11 -5.18
N THR A 9 2.57 4.01 -5.00
CA THR A 9 2.41 3.33 -3.70
C THR A 9 3.52 2.32 -3.39
N CYS A 10 4.64 2.32 -4.13
CA CYS A 10 5.75 1.36 -3.94
C CYS A 10 6.39 1.42 -2.54
N PHE A 11 6.30 2.56 -1.86
CA PHE A 11 6.80 2.77 -0.50
C PHE A 11 5.87 2.25 0.60
N VAL A 12 4.61 2.00 0.27
CA VAL A 12 3.59 1.69 1.27
C VAL A 12 3.76 0.27 1.77
N THR A 13 4.12 0.13 3.04
CA THR A 13 4.20 -1.16 3.75
C THR A 13 3.08 -1.27 4.77
N LYS A 14 2.81 -2.50 5.23
CA LYS A 14 1.82 -2.71 6.30
C LYS A 14 2.17 -1.91 7.56
N ALA A 15 3.45 -1.91 7.96
CA ALA A 15 3.92 -1.17 9.13
C ALA A 15 3.72 0.34 8.96
N TRP A 16 3.95 0.88 7.76
CA TRP A 16 3.70 2.28 7.46
C TRP A 16 2.22 2.65 7.61
N VAL A 17 1.31 1.81 7.09
CA VAL A 17 -0.14 2.02 7.21
C VAL A 17 -0.59 1.97 8.65
N GLU A 18 -0.10 1.00 9.44
CA GLU A 18 -0.44 0.89 10.87
C GLU A 18 0.06 2.09 11.69
N MET A 19 1.16 2.74 11.27
CA MET A 19 1.65 3.98 11.92
C MET A 19 0.86 5.21 11.48
N ALA A 20 0.58 5.36 10.19
CA ALA A 20 -0.12 6.53 9.66
C ALA A 20 -1.64 6.50 9.93
N PHE A 21 -2.25 5.31 9.98
CA PHE A 21 -3.70 5.12 10.08
C PHE A 21 -4.02 3.91 10.97
N PRO A 22 -3.80 4.01 12.30
CA PRO A 22 -3.87 2.85 13.21
C PRO A 22 -5.28 2.26 13.37
N GLU A 23 -6.33 3.05 13.19
CA GLU A 23 -7.73 2.66 13.42
C GLU A 23 -8.60 2.70 12.16
N ASP A 24 -8.03 3.01 11.00
CA ASP A 24 -8.77 3.28 9.77
C ASP A 24 -8.74 2.11 8.77
N HIS A 25 -9.75 2.06 7.91
CA HIS A 25 -9.80 1.09 6.80
C HIS A 25 -9.08 1.65 5.59
N VAL A 26 -7.94 1.05 5.24
CA VAL A 26 -7.08 1.54 4.17
C VAL A 26 -7.17 0.64 2.95
N LEU A 27 -7.48 1.24 1.80
CA LEU A 27 -7.44 0.63 0.48
C LEU A 27 -6.26 1.18 -0.31
N ILE A 28 -5.48 0.31 -0.96
CA ILE A 28 -4.31 0.71 -1.74
C ILE A 28 -4.52 0.34 -3.20
N THR A 29 -4.24 1.27 -4.10
CA THR A 29 -4.19 0.98 -5.53
C THR A 29 -2.75 0.73 -5.95
N CYS A 30 -2.53 -0.36 -6.69
CA CYS A 30 -1.22 -0.70 -7.25
C CYS A 30 -1.27 -0.65 -8.77
N GLY A 31 -0.18 -0.22 -9.41
CA GLY A 31 -0.03 -0.29 -10.87
C GLY A 31 0.21 -1.72 -11.36
N GLN A 32 0.04 -1.96 -12.68
CA GLN A 32 0.40 -3.25 -13.30
C GLN A 32 1.87 -3.57 -13.04
N GLY A 33 2.15 -4.78 -12.54
CA GLY A 33 3.51 -5.23 -12.27
C GLY A 33 4.14 -4.72 -10.97
N GLN A 34 3.48 -3.85 -10.23
CA GLN A 34 3.93 -3.49 -8.88
C GLN A 34 3.62 -4.63 -7.90
N PRO A 35 4.57 -4.98 -7.02
CA PRO A 35 4.35 -6.00 -6.02
C PRO A 35 3.28 -5.52 -5.03
N HIS A 36 2.29 -6.37 -4.79
CA HIS A 36 1.26 -6.10 -3.78
C HIS A 36 1.86 -6.22 -2.37
N PRO A 37 1.65 -5.22 -1.51
CA PRO A 37 2.04 -5.34 -0.12
C PRO A 37 1.33 -6.55 0.53
N PRO A 38 2.05 -7.52 1.09
CA PRO A 38 1.42 -8.68 1.70
C PRO A 38 0.53 -8.25 2.87
N LYS A 39 -0.70 -8.76 2.92
CA LYS A 39 -1.71 -8.52 3.96
C LYS A 39 -2.37 -7.13 3.97
N LEU A 40 -2.19 -6.30 2.95
CA LEU A 40 -2.97 -5.09 2.76
C LEU A 40 -4.06 -5.30 1.69
N ARG A 41 -5.14 -4.54 1.79
CA ARG A 41 -6.19 -4.53 0.77
C ARG A 41 -5.68 -3.74 -0.43
N ALA A 42 -5.14 -4.45 -1.41
CA ALA A 42 -4.61 -3.84 -2.61
C ALA A 42 -5.50 -4.17 -3.82
N ILE A 43 -5.81 -3.16 -4.62
CA ILE A 43 -6.54 -3.31 -5.89
C ILE A 43 -5.60 -2.91 -7.01
N THR A 44 -5.43 -3.79 -8.00
CA THR A 44 -4.66 -3.48 -9.21
C THR A 44 -5.53 -2.66 -10.15
N LEU A 45 -5.08 -1.45 -10.49
CA LEU A 45 -5.71 -0.60 -11.49
C LEU A 45 -5.09 -0.85 -12.86
N ASP A 46 -5.71 -1.72 -13.65
CA ASP A 46 -5.23 -2.06 -15.01
C ASP A 46 -5.75 -1.12 -16.10
N SER A 47 -6.80 -0.37 -15.85
CA SER A 47 -7.40 0.50 -16.87
C SER A 47 -7.72 1.90 -16.36
N LYS A 48 -7.77 2.82 -17.32
CA LYS A 48 -8.04 4.26 -17.12
C LYS A 48 -9.41 4.55 -16.48
N GLU A 49 -10.37 3.66 -16.61
CA GLU A 49 -11.77 3.85 -16.17
C GLU A 49 -12.03 3.34 -14.75
N ARG A 50 -11.14 2.51 -14.20
CA ARG A 50 -11.40 1.82 -12.92
C ARG A 50 -11.35 2.71 -11.69
N ILE A 51 -10.59 3.82 -11.70
CA ILE A 51 -10.53 4.72 -10.55
C ILE A 51 -11.89 5.38 -10.26
N GLY A 52 -12.65 5.74 -11.31
CA GLY A 52 -14.01 6.27 -11.14
C GLY A 52 -14.95 5.23 -10.53
N GLN A 53 -14.93 4.00 -11.07
CA GLN A 53 -15.75 2.89 -10.53
C GLN A 53 -15.38 2.53 -9.09
N LEU A 54 -14.09 2.62 -8.73
CA LEU A 54 -13.61 2.40 -7.39
C LEU A 54 -14.17 3.46 -6.44
N VAL A 55 -14.04 4.73 -6.80
CA VAL A 55 -14.55 5.85 -6.02
C VAL A 55 -16.08 5.80 -5.90
N ASP A 56 -16.79 5.38 -6.96
CA ASP A 56 -18.25 5.22 -6.93
C ASP A 56 -18.71 4.03 -6.05
N SER A 57 -17.84 3.04 -5.88
CA SER A 57 -18.14 1.85 -5.07
C SER A 57 -17.81 2.01 -3.59
N TYR A 58 -16.90 2.92 -3.27
CA TYR A 58 -16.41 3.21 -1.92
C TYR A 58 -16.49 4.72 -1.67
N GLU A 59 -17.07 5.12 -0.56
CA GLU A 59 -17.06 6.51 -0.13
C GLU A 59 -15.81 6.75 0.71
N PHE A 60 -14.77 7.35 0.11
CA PHE A 60 -13.52 7.65 0.81
C PHE A 60 -13.61 8.99 1.53
N ASP A 61 -13.33 8.97 2.84
CA ASP A 61 -13.22 10.17 3.67
C ASP A 61 -11.90 10.89 3.40
N ARG A 62 -10.81 10.10 3.26
CA ARG A 62 -9.44 10.59 3.09
C ARG A 62 -8.75 9.92 1.90
N ILE A 63 -7.99 10.70 1.14
CA ILE A 63 -7.25 10.22 -0.02
C ILE A 63 -5.81 10.73 0.11
N VAL A 64 -4.83 9.82 0.01
CA VAL A 64 -3.42 10.17 -0.10
C VAL A 64 -2.92 9.79 -1.49
N TYR A 65 -2.49 10.78 -2.24
CA TYR A 65 -1.92 10.57 -3.57
C TYR A 65 -0.40 10.73 -3.53
N PHE A 66 0.30 9.67 -3.84
CA PHE A 66 1.76 9.66 -3.94
C PHE A 66 2.20 10.00 -5.37
N SER A 67 2.91 11.10 -5.54
CA SER A 67 3.46 11.51 -6.84
C SER A 67 4.56 10.55 -7.31
N GLU A 68 4.66 10.36 -8.62
CA GLU A 68 5.76 9.63 -9.25
C GLU A 68 7.11 10.36 -9.05
N TYR A 69 7.08 11.68 -8.83
CA TYR A 69 8.28 12.49 -8.57
C TYR A 69 8.88 12.30 -7.16
N LEU A 70 8.31 11.46 -6.32
CA LEU A 70 8.87 11.09 -5.02
C LEU A 70 10.12 10.19 -5.13
N THR A 71 10.37 9.63 -6.33
CA THR A 71 11.60 8.89 -6.65
C THR A 71 12.33 9.54 -7.81
N PRO A 72 13.69 9.60 -7.79
CA PRO A 72 14.45 10.31 -8.80
C PRO A 72 14.36 9.68 -10.21
N HIS A 73 14.06 8.39 -10.31
CA HIS A 73 14.14 7.62 -11.56
C HIS A 73 12.85 6.86 -11.90
N SER A 74 11.69 7.27 -11.38
CA SER A 74 10.40 6.68 -11.74
C SER A 74 9.97 7.05 -13.16
N GLU A 75 9.15 6.19 -13.77
CA GLU A 75 8.45 6.51 -15.01
C GLU A 75 7.37 7.57 -14.72
N GLN A 76 7.59 8.79 -15.20
CA GLN A 76 6.77 9.96 -14.89
C GLN A 76 5.68 10.22 -15.93
N GLU A 77 5.61 9.39 -16.96
CA GLU A 77 4.60 9.52 -18.01
C GLU A 77 3.19 9.28 -17.48
N GLY A 78 2.31 10.25 -17.73
CA GLY A 78 0.88 10.15 -17.42
C GLY A 78 0.49 10.47 -15.98
N GLU A 79 1.37 11.04 -15.13
CA GLU A 79 1.01 11.43 -13.76
C GLU A 79 -0.14 12.43 -13.73
N LEU A 80 -0.06 13.51 -14.52
CA LEU A 80 -1.12 14.52 -14.60
C LEU A 80 -2.49 13.91 -14.94
N ASP A 81 -2.49 12.95 -15.85
CA ASP A 81 -3.71 12.29 -16.30
C ASP A 81 -4.28 11.36 -15.21
N ARG A 82 -3.41 10.66 -14.45
CA ARG A 82 -3.82 9.84 -13.29
C ARG A 82 -4.38 10.72 -12.17
N LEU A 83 -3.65 11.77 -11.79
CA LEU A 83 -4.09 12.72 -10.78
C LEU A 83 -5.43 13.38 -11.14
N ARG A 84 -5.56 13.85 -12.39
CA ARG A 84 -6.81 14.44 -12.89
C ARG A 84 -8.00 13.50 -12.74
N ARG A 85 -7.83 12.20 -13.01
CA ARG A 85 -8.92 11.23 -12.87
C ARG A 85 -9.33 11.02 -11.42
N VAL A 86 -8.36 10.97 -10.50
CA VAL A 86 -8.65 10.87 -9.06
C VAL A 86 -9.43 12.11 -8.60
N LEU A 87 -8.98 13.29 -8.98
CA LEU A 87 -9.63 14.56 -8.65
C LEU A 87 -11.04 14.65 -9.26
N GLN A 88 -11.19 14.26 -10.52
CA GLN A 88 -12.47 14.29 -11.23
C GLN A 88 -13.48 13.30 -10.62
N ALA A 89 -13.05 12.09 -10.23
CA ALA A 89 -13.90 11.10 -9.62
C ALA A 89 -14.43 11.53 -8.24
N ASN A 90 -13.67 12.37 -7.53
CA ASN A 90 -14.04 12.86 -6.20
C ASN A 90 -14.67 14.27 -6.21
N ARG A 91 -14.89 14.91 -7.37
CA ARG A 91 -15.28 16.30 -7.51
C ARG A 91 -16.50 16.72 -6.68
N ASP A 92 -17.51 15.87 -6.62
CA ASP A 92 -18.79 16.17 -5.98
C ASP A 92 -18.89 15.63 -4.54
N ARG A 93 -17.80 15.10 -3.99
CA ARG A 93 -17.71 14.47 -2.67
C ARG A 93 -16.98 15.37 -1.67
N GLU A 94 -17.42 15.33 -0.42
CA GLU A 94 -16.74 16.01 0.69
C GLU A 94 -15.65 15.11 1.25
N SER A 95 -14.52 15.00 0.55
CA SER A 95 -13.35 14.20 0.95
C SER A 95 -12.12 15.07 1.16
N GLN A 96 -11.19 14.60 2.00
CA GLN A 96 -9.88 15.23 2.24
C GLN A 96 -8.84 14.57 1.36
N LEU A 97 -8.19 15.31 0.46
CA LEU A 97 -7.13 14.80 -0.41
C LEU A 97 -5.79 15.45 -0.06
N LEU A 98 -4.82 14.62 0.32
CA LEU A 98 -3.43 15.02 0.53
C LEU A 98 -2.59 14.57 -0.68
N TYR A 99 -2.14 15.53 -1.47
CA TYR A 99 -1.22 15.30 -2.58
C TYR A 99 0.22 15.38 -2.08
N LEU A 100 0.92 14.26 -2.07
CA LEU A 100 2.34 14.16 -1.73
C LEU A 100 3.16 14.43 -2.99
N ALA A 101 3.55 15.68 -3.19
CA ALA A 101 4.36 16.12 -4.32
C ALA A 101 5.84 15.79 -4.10
N GLY A 102 6.55 15.41 -5.17
CA GLY A 102 7.99 15.24 -5.12
C GLY A 102 8.74 16.58 -5.12
N PRO A 103 10.08 16.57 -4.94
CA PRO A 103 10.89 17.77 -4.83
C PRO A 103 10.96 18.58 -6.13
N GLU A 104 10.63 17.97 -7.26
CA GLU A 104 10.75 18.58 -8.58
C GLU A 104 9.96 19.89 -8.74
N ALA A 105 8.85 20.06 -8.02
CA ALA A 105 8.04 21.27 -8.06
C ALA A 105 8.75 22.51 -7.44
N VAL A 106 9.62 22.27 -6.46
CA VAL A 106 10.23 23.33 -5.64
C VAL A 106 11.74 23.47 -5.86
N LEU A 107 12.39 22.53 -6.56
CA LEU A 107 13.82 22.58 -6.84
C LEU A 107 14.18 23.72 -7.82
N THR A 108 15.25 24.45 -7.50
CA THR A 108 15.79 25.53 -8.33
C THR A 108 17.23 25.25 -8.76
N PRO A 109 17.63 25.56 -10.02
CA PRO A 109 16.82 26.07 -11.12
C PRO A 109 15.82 25.07 -11.69
N ALA A 110 14.74 25.58 -12.28
CA ALA A 110 13.69 24.77 -12.89
C ALA A 110 14.18 24.03 -14.15
N ILE A 111 13.73 22.80 -14.33
CA ILE A 111 13.96 21.98 -15.54
C ILE A 111 12.61 21.50 -16.09
N GLY A 112 12.60 20.76 -17.20
CA GLY A 112 11.35 20.28 -17.81
C GLY A 112 10.43 19.52 -16.85
N LYS A 113 10.98 18.70 -15.95
CA LYS A 113 10.21 17.98 -14.91
C LYS A 113 9.52 18.94 -13.92
N THR A 114 10.14 20.06 -13.58
CA THR A 114 9.60 21.09 -12.69
C THR A 114 8.28 21.64 -13.23
N VAL A 115 8.18 21.88 -14.54
CA VAL A 115 6.97 22.40 -15.18
C VAL A 115 5.79 21.43 -15.00
N VAL A 116 6.01 20.14 -15.17
CA VAL A 116 4.97 19.12 -15.01
C VAL A 116 4.54 18.99 -13.55
N ALA A 117 5.51 19.00 -12.62
CA ALA A 117 5.23 18.95 -11.18
C ALA A 117 4.44 20.18 -10.69
N GLN A 118 4.78 21.38 -11.18
CA GLN A 118 4.02 22.61 -10.91
C GLN A 118 2.63 22.58 -11.54
N ALA A 119 2.48 21.99 -12.72
CA ALA A 119 1.17 21.80 -13.34
C ALA A 119 0.27 20.87 -12.53
N ALA A 120 0.83 19.85 -11.87
CA ALA A 120 0.08 18.98 -10.95
C ALA A 120 -0.43 19.76 -9.72
N GLU A 121 0.39 20.63 -9.14
CA GLU A 121 -0.02 21.50 -8.04
C GLU A 121 -1.11 22.49 -8.48
N ALA A 122 -0.93 23.14 -9.65
CA ALA A 122 -1.95 24.04 -10.21
C ALA A 122 -3.28 23.32 -10.47
N LEU A 123 -3.24 22.06 -10.90
CA LEU A 123 -4.42 21.22 -11.07
C LEU A 123 -5.10 20.97 -9.72
N CYS A 124 -4.35 20.61 -8.68
CA CYS A 124 -4.88 20.44 -7.33
C CYS A 124 -5.56 21.71 -6.82
N ARG A 125 -4.92 22.87 -7.01
CA ARG A 125 -5.46 24.17 -6.62
C ARG A 125 -6.78 24.47 -7.33
N HIS A 126 -6.83 24.24 -8.65
CA HIS A 126 -8.05 24.45 -9.44
C HIS A 126 -9.22 23.60 -8.90
N TYR A 127 -8.98 22.32 -8.57
CA TYR A 127 -10.04 21.48 -8.02
C TYR A 127 -10.41 21.87 -6.57
N ALA A 128 -9.46 22.32 -5.76
CA ALA A 128 -9.78 22.83 -4.41
C ALA A 128 -10.72 24.05 -4.46
N GLU A 129 -10.57 24.91 -5.49
CA GLU A 129 -11.40 26.11 -5.67
C GLU A 129 -12.76 25.82 -6.36
N THR A 130 -12.86 24.76 -7.17
CA THR A 130 -14.02 24.50 -8.04
C THR A 130 -14.85 23.27 -7.67
N SER A 131 -14.41 22.50 -6.67
CA SER A 131 -15.08 21.26 -6.25
C SER A 131 -15.30 21.22 -4.73
N LYS A 132 -15.96 20.16 -4.24
CA LYS A 132 -16.18 19.96 -2.80
C LYS A 132 -15.01 19.30 -2.08
N VAL A 133 -14.04 18.78 -2.83
CA VAL A 133 -12.86 18.11 -2.27
C VAL A 133 -11.95 19.14 -1.60
N GLN A 134 -11.60 18.89 -0.34
CA GLN A 134 -10.60 19.67 0.37
C GLN A 134 -9.22 19.13 0.03
N ILE A 135 -8.34 19.97 -0.52
CA ILE A 135 -7.04 19.52 -1.03
C ILE A 135 -5.92 20.27 -0.32
N LYS A 136 -4.90 19.52 0.12
CA LYS A 136 -3.62 20.06 0.57
C LYS A 136 -2.49 19.45 -0.23
N VAL A 137 -1.44 20.24 -0.47
CA VAL A 137 -0.23 19.80 -1.17
C VAL A 137 0.94 19.81 -0.19
N LEU A 138 1.68 18.71 -0.17
CA LEU A 138 2.87 18.56 0.65
C LEU A 138 4.05 18.23 -0.25
N HIS A 139 4.96 19.20 -0.43
CA HIS A 139 6.22 19.00 -1.14
C HIS A 139 7.21 18.26 -0.26
N LEU A 140 7.68 17.14 -0.74
CA LEU A 140 8.58 16.23 -0.02
C LEU A 140 9.92 16.14 -0.74
N PRO A 141 11.01 15.92 -0.01
CA PRO A 141 12.24 15.37 -0.58
C PRO A 141 12.01 13.99 -1.21
N TYR A 142 13.00 13.43 -1.90
CA TYR A 142 12.92 12.05 -2.37
C TYR A 142 12.73 11.08 -1.21
N LEU A 143 11.76 10.21 -1.31
CA LEU A 143 11.47 9.22 -0.28
C LEU A 143 12.47 8.08 -0.33
N TYR A 144 12.87 7.58 0.83
CA TYR A 144 13.64 6.37 0.97
C TYR A 144 13.06 5.44 2.04
N GLY A 145 13.33 4.16 1.93
CA GLY A 145 12.81 3.13 2.82
C GLY A 145 12.79 1.78 2.12
N CYS A 146 11.94 0.88 2.58
CA CYS A 146 11.69 -0.41 1.94
C CYS A 146 10.36 -0.37 1.21
N ASP A 147 10.29 -1.00 0.04
CA ASP A 147 9.04 -1.23 -0.67
C ASP A 147 8.15 -2.28 0.06
N GLY A 148 6.93 -2.49 -0.44
CA GLY A 148 5.98 -3.45 0.13
C GLY A 148 6.48 -4.90 0.15
N THR A 149 7.55 -5.24 -0.58
CA THR A 149 8.22 -6.54 -0.58
C THR A 149 9.41 -6.62 0.37
N GLY A 150 9.78 -5.50 0.99
CA GLY A 150 10.95 -5.35 1.84
C GLY A 150 12.23 -5.00 1.08
N ALA A 151 12.15 -4.71 -0.24
CA ALA A 151 13.27 -4.21 -1.01
C ALA A 151 13.48 -2.70 -0.81
N PRO A 152 14.73 -2.19 -0.88
CA PRO A 152 14.98 -0.77 -0.78
C PRO A 152 14.32 0.01 -1.93
N ALA A 153 13.66 1.11 -1.60
CA ALA A 153 12.98 1.99 -2.55
C ALA A 153 13.55 3.42 -2.50
N GLY A 154 13.19 4.24 -3.46
CA GLY A 154 13.66 5.62 -3.55
C GLY A 154 15.17 5.73 -3.77
N ILE A 155 15.84 6.63 -3.06
CA ILE A 155 17.30 6.83 -3.17
C ILE A 155 18.05 5.55 -2.87
N ALA A 156 17.64 4.80 -1.83
CA ALA A 156 18.25 3.52 -1.50
C ALA A 156 18.04 2.47 -2.61
N GLY A 157 17.00 2.58 -3.42
CA GLY A 157 16.73 1.73 -4.59
C GLY A 157 17.77 1.87 -5.71
N LEU A 158 18.57 2.93 -5.72
CA LEU A 158 19.70 3.08 -6.66
C LEU A 158 20.72 1.94 -6.52
N LEU A 159 20.83 1.36 -5.33
CA LEU A 159 21.70 0.21 -5.09
C LEU A 159 21.29 -1.03 -5.89
N THR A 160 20.01 -1.19 -6.20
CA THR A 160 19.54 -2.31 -7.03
C THR A 160 20.03 -2.19 -8.47
N ARG A 161 20.48 -1.00 -8.88
CA ARG A 161 21.04 -0.69 -10.20
C ARG A 161 22.55 -0.93 -10.28
N MET A 162 23.20 -1.33 -9.20
CA MET A 162 24.60 -1.75 -9.25
C MET A 162 24.76 -2.88 -10.26
N ARG A 163 25.51 -2.62 -11.33
CA ARG A 163 25.95 -3.63 -12.30
C ARG A 163 27.44 -3.82 -12.14
N ASP A 164 27.85 -5.07 -11.98
CA ASP A 164 29.26 -5.49 -12.00
C ASP A 164 30.19 -4.75 -11.01
N GLY A 165 29.64 -4.28 -9.88
CA GLY A 165 30.41 -3.55 -8.85
C GLY A 165 30.62 -2.07 -9.16
N GLU A 166 29.91 -1.52 -10.15
CA GLU A 166 29.89 -0.09 -10.46
C GLU A 166 28.52 0.51 -10.14
N LEU A 167 28.52 1.70 -9.52
CA LEU A 167 27.35 2.53 -9.26
C LEU A 167 27.53 3.88 -9.95
N HIS A 168 26.55 4.27 -10.76
CA HIS A 168 26.56 5.55 -11.44
C HIS A 168 25.45 6.46 -10.88
N PHE A 169 25.85 7.68 -10.47
CA PHE A 169 24.92 8.77 -10.17
C PHE A 169 24.89 9.72 -11.36
N ASP A 170 23.72 10.16 -11.77
CA ASP A 170 23.54 11.15 -12.84
C ASP A 170 23.96 12.55 -12.34
N GLU A 171 23.85 12.78 -11.03
CA GLU A 171 24.17 14.02 -10.34
C GLU A 171 25.68 14.20 -10.16
N GLN A 172 26.10 15.46 -9.95
CA GLN A 172 27.47 15.80 -9.60
C GLN A 172 27.81 15.37 -8.16
N ALA A 173 29.09 15.06 -7.90
CA ALA A 173 29.57 14.65 -6.59
C ALA A 173 29.19 15.63 -5.45
N LEU A 174 29.26 16.94 -5.72
CA LEU A 174 28.95 17.99 -4.75
C LEU A 174 27.47 18.35 -4.70
N ALA A 175 26.62 17.74 -5.53
CA ALA A 175 25.19 18.01 -5.51
C ALA A 175 24.58 17.53 -4.18
N PRO A 176 23.66 18.31 -3.56
CA PRO A 176 23.02 17.92 -2.32
C PRO A 176 22.02 16.78 -2.54
N VAL A 177 21.95 15.88 -1.57
CA VAL A 177 20.98 14.77 -1.52
C VAL A 177 19.78 15.22 -0.71
N PHE A 178 18.61 15.18 -1.32
CA PHE A 178 17.33 15.50 -0.67
C PHE A 178 16.59 14.21 -0.37
N ALA A 179 16.54 13.82 0.90
CA ALA A 179 15.97 12.54 1.30
C ALA A 179 15.10 12.68 2.56
N LEU A 180 13.98 11.94 2.58
CA LEU A 180 13.08 11.82 3.72
C LEU A 180 12.71 10.35 3.95
N CYS A 181 12.78 9.90 5.20
CA CYS A 181 12.41 8.55 5.58
C CYS A 181 10.89 8.34 5.53
N MET A 182 10.47 7.14 5.13
CA MET A 182 9.05 6.78 5.12
C MET A 182 8.41 6.76 6.51
N GLU A 183 9.19 6.43 7.55
CA GLU A 183 8.72 6.46 8.94
C GLU A 183 8.40 7.89 9.38
N ASP A 184 9.23 8.87 9.04
CA ASP A 184 8.96 10.30 9.31
C ASP A 184 7.73 10.80 8.53
N LEU A 185 7.55 10.32 7.29
CA LEU A 185 6.38 10.66 6.49
C LEU A 185 5.09 10.13 7.12
N SER A 186 5.11 8.93 7.73
CA SER A 186 3.90 8.38 8.37
C SER A 186 3.38 9.26 9.50
N GLU A 187 4.29 9.76 10.33
CA GLU A 187 3.95 10.69 11.42
C GLU A 187 3.44 12.04 10.88
N LEU A 188 4.06 12.55 9.81
CA LEU A 188 3.63 13.79 9.17
C LEU A 188 2.22 13.68 8.61
N VAL A 189 1.92 12.61 7.87
CA VAL A 189 0.61 12.37 7.27
C VAL A 189 -0.47 12.29 8.35
N LEU A 190 -0.21 11.55 9.43
CA LEU A 190 -1.12 11.47 10.57
C LEU A 190 -1.40 12.86 11.16
N ARG A 191 -0.37 13.65 11.45
CA ARG A 191 -0.51 14.99 12.04
C ARG A 191 -1.23 15.99 11.13
N VAL A 192 -1.02 15.89 9.82
CA VAL A 192 -1.72 16.74 8.84
C VAL A 192 -3.21 16.43 8.83
N PHE A 193 -3.61 15.15 8.87
CA PHE A 193 -5.03 14.79 8.91
C PHE A 193 -5.69 15.10 10.26
N ASP A 194 -4.98 14.96 11.37
CA ASP A 194 -5.50 15.27 12.71
C ASP A 194 -5.73 16.79 12.92
N ASN A 195 -4.95 17.63 12.22
CA ASN A 195 -5.06 19.08 12.28
C ASN A 195 -5.55 19.67 10.95
N TRP A 196 -6.45 18.96 10.25
CA TRP A 196 -6.95 19.37 8.95
C TRP A 196 -7.80 20.65 9.04
N THR A 197 -7.52 21.59 8.15
CA THR A 197 -8.33 22.80 7.91
C THR A 197 -8.88 22.75 6.49
N PRO A 198 -10.10 23.24 6.25
CA PRO A 198 -10.71 23.16 4.90
C PRO A 198 -10.05 24.09 3.87
N GLU A 199 -9.20 25.01 4.29
CA GLU A 199 -8.52 25.95 3.42
C GLU A 199 -7.46 25.27 2.56
N TRP A 200 -7.27 25.79 1.33
CA TRP A 200 -6.17 25.41 0.46
C TRP A 200 -4.82 25.78 1.09
N GLU A 201 -3.94 24.81 1.14
CA GLU A 201 -2.59 25.02 1.68
C GLU A 201 -1.57 24.16 0.93
N SER A 202 -0.38 24.71 0.77
CA SER A 202 0.78 24.03 0.21
C SER A 202 1.95 24.19 1.18
N PHE A 203 2.58 23.08 1.57
CA PHE A 203 3.68 23.04 2.52
C PHE A 203 4.90 22.38 1.93
N THR A 204 6.08 22.72 2.45
CA THR A 204 7.35 22.09 2.05
C THR A 204 7.99 21.43 3.26
N ALA A 205 8.25 20.12 3.18
CA ALA A 205 8.95 19.39 4.23
C ALA A 205 10.45 19.76 4.21
N PRO A 206 11.06 20.13 5.35
CA PRO A 206 12.45 20.55 5.39
C PRO A 206 13.41 19.38 5.16
N VAL A 207 14.56 19.66 4.56
CA VAL A 207 15.73 18.78 4.52
C VAL A 207 16.67 19.21 5.64
N VAL A 208 16.75 18.42 6.71
CA VAL A 208 17.52 18.75 7.91
C VAL A 208 18.96 18.24 7.82
N PHE A 209 19.15 17.07 7.21
CA PHE A 209 20.45 16.42 7.13
C PHE A 209 21.11 16.77 5.80
N ALA A 210 22.10 17.67 5.85
CA ALA A 210 22.88 18.08 4.67
C ALA A 210 23.88 16.97 4.31
N LEU A 211 23.61 16.26 3.24
CA LEU A 211 24.46 15.21 2.66
C LEU A 211 24.63 15.52 1.17
N ASN A 212 25.83 15.28 0.62
CA ASN A 212 26.04 15.33 -0.83
C ASN A 212 26.28 13.91 -1.40
N TYR A 213 26.24 13.78 -2.73
CA TYR A 213 26.38 12.48 -3.39
C TYR A 213 27.79 11.87 -3.19
N GLU A 214 28.83 12.67 -2.97
CA GLU A 214 30.18 12.20 -2.63
C GLU A 214 30.19 11.53 -1.26
N GLN A 215 29.64 12.20 -0.24
CA GLN A 215 29.53 11.65 1.12
C GLN A 215 28.67 10.39 1.16
N LEU A 216 27.54 10.40 0.43
CA LEU A 216 26.70 9.22 0.27
C LEU A 216 27.46 8.07 -0.38
N GLY A 217 28.25 8.37 -1.41
CA GLY A 217 29.11 7.40 -2.09
C GLY A 217 30.19 6.82 -1.19
N GLU A 218 30.82 7.65 -0.35
CA GLU A 218 31.82 7.18 0.64
C GLU A 218 31.18 6.29 1.70
N ALA A 219 30.02 6.63 2.22
CA ALA A 219 29.27 5.80 3.16
C ALA A 219 28.92 4.44 2.52
N TRP A 220 28.56 4.42 1.24
CA TRP A 220 28.33 3.16 0.51
C TRP A 220 29.58 2.35 0.25
N LYS A 221 30.71 2.98 -0.08
CA LYS A 221 32.00 2.29 -0.21
C LYS A 221 32.45 1.64 1.11
N ALA A 222 32.16 2.28 2.23
CA ALA A 222 32.48 1.70 3.55
C ALA A 222 31.70 0.41 3.81
N LEU A 223 30.45 0.30 3.30
CA LEU A 223 29.63 -0.91 3.41
C LEU A 223 29.97 -1.97 2.35
N HIS A 224 30.48 -1.55 1.18
CA HIS A 224 30.89 -2.41 0.07
C HIS A 224 32.30 -2.07 -0.42
N PRO A 225 33.35 -2.61 0.22
CA PRO A 225 34.73 -2.44 -0.22
C PRO A 225 34.89 -2.98 -1.66
N GLY A 226 35.34 -2.13 -2.59
CA GLY A 226 35.51 -2.48 -4.00
C GLY A 226 34.46 -1.91 -4.93
N LEU A 227 33.46 -1.21 -4.43
CA LEU A 227 32.46 -0.48 -5.24
C LEU A 227 33.13 0.70 -5.96
N LYS A 228 32.98 0.76 -7.28
CA LYS A 228 33.41 1.89 -8.10
C LYS A 228 32.21 2.81 -8.32
N ILE A 229 32.34 4.08 -7.91
CA ILE A 229 31.29 5.08 -8.05
C ILE A 229 31.72 6.10 -9.08
N THR A 230 30.81 6.45 -9.97
CA THR A 230 30.97 7.50 -10.97
C THR A 230 29.85 8.51 -10.83
N TYR A 231 30.18 9.79 -11.02
CA TYR A 231 29.25 10.91 -10.91
C TYR A 231 29.03 11.52 -12.30
N GLY A 232 27.81 11.94 -12.55
CA GLY A 232 27.42 12.63 -13.76
C GLY A 232 27.75 14.13 -13.73
N THR A 233 27.12 14.83 -14.66
CA THR A 233 27.32 16.28 -14.86
C THR A 233 26.01 17.06 -14.77
N ASP A 234 24.96 16.48 -14.23
CA ASP A 234 23.67 17.14 -14.09
C ASP A 234 23.78 18.42 -13.28
N LEU A 235 22.90 19.38 -13.59
CA LEU A 235 22.89 20.67 -12.97
C LEU A 235 22.66 20.57 -11.45
N ILE A 236 23.51 21.23 -10.67
CA ILE A 236 23.31 21.30 -9.21
C ILE A 236 22.06 22.14 -8.93
N ARG A 237 21.12 21.53 -8.21
CA ARG A 237 19.84 22.14 -7.84
C ARG A 237 19.76 22.32 -6.33
N THR A 238 19.02 23.31 -5.88
CA THR A 238 18.84 23.61 -4.47
C THR A 238 17.39 23.41 -4.05
N TYR A 239 17.21 22.91 -2.84
CA TYR A 239 15.92 22.77 -2.19
C TYR A 239 15.62 24.01 -1.35
N PRO A 240 14.36 24.46 -1.23
CA PRO A 240 14.02 25.64 -0.44
C PRO A 240 14.39 25.46 1.04
N PRO A 241 14.76 26.54 1.74
CA PRO A 241 15.06 26.49 3.17
C PRO A 241 13.79 26.17 3.99
N ASP A 242 13.98 25.67 5.20
CA ASP A 242 12.89 25.41 6.16
C ASP A 242 12.20 26.73 6.54
N ASP A 243 10.91 26.83 6.28
CA ASP A 243 10.06 27.96 6.67
C ASP A 243 9.50 27.82 8.10
N GLY A 244 9.74 26.68 8.76
CA GLY A 244 9.28 26.38 10.11
C GLY A 244 7.77 26.11 10.24
N VAL A 245 6.99 26.16 9.16
CA VAL A 245 5.52 26.01 9.21
C VAL A 245 5.13 24.66 9.75
N LEU A 246 5.76 23.56 9.27
CA LEU A 246 5.45 22.22 9.73
C LEU A 246 5.80 22.01 11.21
N ARG A 247 6.87 22.64 11.70
CA ARG A 247 7.26 22.60 13.11
C ARG A 247 6.28 23.37 13.99
N CYS A 248 5.94 24.59 13.59
CA CYS A 248 5.08 25.47 14.39
C CYS A 248 3.63 24.99 14.42
N ARG A 249 3.10 24.55 13.27
CA ARG A 249 1.68 24.22 13.13
C ARG A 249 1.35 22.78 13.46
N TYR A 250 2.18 21.83 12.99
CA TYR A 250 1.95 20.40 13.17
C TYR A 250 2.87 19.77 14.24
N GLY A 251 3.81 20.54 14.81
CA GLY A 251 4.78 20.05 15.79
C GLY A 251 5.70 18.95 15.24
N TRP A 252 5.92 18.94 13.92
CA TRP A 252 6.65 17.89 13.25
C TRP A 252 7.99 18.39 12.66
N PHE A 253 8.99 17.51 12.67
CA PHE A 253 10.25 17.66 11.96
C PHE A 253 10.86 16.28 11.71
N PRO A 254 11.68 16.08 10.65
CA PRO A 254 12.29 14.79 10.34
C PRO A 254 13.33 14.39 11.40
N ARG A 255 13.34 13.10 11.77
CA ARG A 255 14.19 12.53 12.82
C ARG A 255 15.25 11.59 12.27
N TYR A 256 14.98 10.94 11.12
CA TYR A 256 15.85 9.92 10.54
C TYR A 256 16.79 10.51 9.50
N SER A 257 18.06 10.07 9.52
CA SER A 257 19.09 10.44 8.57
C SER A 257 19.37 9.28 7.61
N LEU A 258 19.45 9.60 6.31
CA LEU A 258 19.79 8.59 5.29
C LEU A 258 21.14 7.92 5.56
N GLU A 259 22.14 8.66 6.04
CA GLU A 259 23.47 8.15 6.35
C GLU A 259 23.44 7.08 7.46
N GLU A 260 22.68 7.34 8.53
CA GLU A 260 22.53 6.41 9.66
C GLU A 260 21.71 5.17 9.30
N ASP A 261 20.74 5.32 8.40
CA ASP A 261 19.84 4.24 7.96
C ASP A 261 20.46 3.34 6.88
N LEU A 262 21.51 3.77 6.18
CA LEU A 262 22.16 2.99 5.13
C LEU A 262 22.51 1.56 5.54
N PRO A 263 23.12 1.28 6.71
CA PRO A 263 23.41 -0.09 7.12
C PRO A 263 22.17 -0.97 7.29
N ARG A 264 21.04 -0.37 7.70
CA ARG A 264 19.74 -1.04 7.84
C ARG A 264 19.16 -1.42 6.48
N LEU A 265 19.20 -0.51 5.53
CA LEU A 265 18.71 -0.71 4.16
C LEU A 265 19.51 -1.80 3.44
N PHE A 266 20.84 -1.82 3.60
CA PHE A 266 21.70 -2.87 3.04
C PHE A 266 21.41 -4.27 3.59
N ARG A 267 21.17 -4.41 4.89
CA ARG A 267 20.82 -5.71 5.49
C ARG A 267 19.52 -6.26 4.94
N THR A 268 18.58 -5.39 4.63
CA THR A 268 17.29 -5.77 4.05
C THR A 268 17.46 -6.26 2.61
N GLU A 269 18.31 -5.60 1.81
CA GLU A 269 18.62 -6.00 0.43
C GLU A 269 19.31 -7.37 0.35
N THR A 270 20.32 -7.61 1.18
CA THR A 270 21.01 -8.90 1.21
C THR A 270 20.08 -10.04 1.60
N ARG A 271 19.12 -9.80 2.48
CA ARG A 271 18.10 -10.78 2.85
C ARG A 271 17.12 -11.06 1.71
N ALA A 272 16.67 -10.01 0.99
CA ALA A 272 15.78 -10.14 -0.16
C ALA A 272 16.44 -10.89 -1.33
N ARG A 273 17.73 -10.67 -1.59
CA ARG A 273 18.49 -11.42 -2.62
C ARG A 273 18.64 -12.91 -2.30
N HIS A 274 18.83 -13.28 -1.03
CA HIS A 274 18.97 -14.69 -0.62
C HIS A 274 17.64 -15.45 -0.64
N SER A 275 16.50 -14.78 -0.47
CA SER A 275 15.18 -15.40 -0.46
C SER A 275 14.59 -15.70 -1.86
N ARG A 276 15.22 -15.23 -2.94
CA ARG A 276 14.84 -15.60 -4.31
C ARG A 276 15.15 -17.07 -4.54
N THR A 277 14.17 -17.91 -4.33
CA THR A 277 14.23 -19.36 -4.54
C THR A 277 14.55 -19.69 -6.01
N TRP A 278 15.19 -20.86 -6.23
CA TRP A 278 15.53 -21.40 -7.56
C TRP A 278 14.36 -21.36 -8.55
N GLY A 279 13.13 -21.53 -8.07
CA GLY A 279 11.91 -21.43 -8.87
C GLY A 279 11.67 -20.06 -9.51
N GLN A 280 12.01 -18.96 -8.81
CA GLN A 280 11.90 -17.60 -9.37
C GLN A 280 13.01 -17.29 -10.38
N ARG A 281 14.19 -17.89 -10.23
CA ARG A 281 15.27 -17.78 -11.24
C ARG A 281 14.93 -18.52 -12.54
N LEU A 282 14.28 -19.67 -12.44
CA LEU A 282 13.77 -20.41 -13.60
C LEU A 282 12.57 -19.71 -14.24
N GLY A 283 11.69 -19.08 -13.46
CA GLY A 283 10.59 -18.25 -13.95
C GLY A 283 11.09 -17.05 -14.76
N GLY A 284 12.07 -16.32 -14.27
CA GLY A 284 12.64 -15.16 -14.97
C GLY A 284 13.41 -15.53 -16.26
N LEU A 285 14.06 -16.71 -16.30
CA LEU A 285 14.66 -17.26 -17.51
C LEU A 285 13.58 -17.66 -18.55
N ARG A 286 12.48 -18.22 -18.09
CA ARG A 286 11.33 -18.60 -18.94
C ARG A 286 10.62 -17.38 -19.52
N GLU A 287 10.46 -16.29 -18.76
CA GLU A 287 9.91 -15.03 -19.26
C GLU A 287 10.84 -14.34 -20.26
N ARG A 288 12.14 -14.29 -19.98
CA ARG A 288 13.12 -13.64 -20.85
C ARG A 288 13.31 -14.36 -22.19
N HIS A 289 13.09 -15.68 -22.24
CA HIS A 289 13.22 -16.51 -23.44
C HIS A 289 11.89 -17.08 -23.94
N ARG A 290 10.76 -16.53 -23.50
CA ARG A 290 9.42 -17.02 -23.84
C ARG A 290 9.23 -17.15 -25.36
N HIS A 291 9.61 -16.14 -26.11
CA HIS A 291 9.49 -16.15 -27.58
C HIS A 291 10.42 -17.18 -28.27
N LEU A 292 11.59 -17.46 -27.67
CA LEU A 292 12.49 -18.50 -28.19
C LEU A 292 11.95 -19.90 -27.88
N LEU A 293 11.33 -20.12 -26.73
CA LEU A 293 10.69 -21.38 -26.38
C LEU A 293 9.44 -21.63 -27.24
N GLU A 294 8.59 -20.62 -27.43
CA GLU A 294 7.44 -20.68 -28.32
C GLU A 294 7.86 -21.01 -29.78
N ALA A 295 8.93 -20.37 -30.28
CA ALA A 295 9.49 -20.67 -31.62
C ALA A 295 10.04 -22.10 -31.71
N ALA A 296 10.74 -22.57 -30.68
CA ALA A 296 11.28 -23.94 -30.65
C ALA A 296 10.16 -25.01 -30.65
N GLU A 297 9.08 -24.77 -29.91
CA GLU A 297 7.91 -25.66 -29.85
C GLU A 297 7.18 -25.69 -31.20
N ILE A 298 7.05 -24.56 -31.91
CA ILE A 298 6.47 -24.49 -33.27
C ILE A 298 7.33 -25.28 -34.24
N VAL A 299 8.65 -25.12 -34.20
CA VAL A 299 9.58 -25.84 -35.07
C VAL A 299 9.55 -27.36 -34.78
N ALA A 300 9.52 -27.74 -33.53
CA ALA A 300 9.43 -29.16 -33.12
C ALA A 300 8.11 -29.81 -33.60
N SER A 301 6.99 -29.11 -33.42
CA SER A 301 5.66 -29.59 -33.84
C SER A 301 5.55 -29.65 -35.37
N PHE A 302 6.21 -28.72 -36.10
CA PHE A 302 6.33 -28.77 -37.55
C PHE A 302 7.15 -29.99 -38.00
N GLY A 303 8.31 -30.23 -37.38
CA GLY A 303 9.13 -31.41 -37.67
C GLY A 303 8.39 -32.73 -37.44
N PHE A 304 7.59 -32.81 -36.37
CA PHE A 304 6.73 -33.96 -36.10
C PHE A 304 5.64 -34.13 -37.18
N THR A 305 5.01 -33.03 -37.60
CA THR A 305 4.00 -33.05 -38.66
C THR A 305 4.61 -33.52 -40.00
N GLU A 306 5.79 -33.07 -40.36
CA GLU A 306 6.49 -33.48 -41.60
C GLU A 306 6.89 -34.95 -41.56
N LEU A 307 7.31 -35.44 -40.38
CA LEU A 307 7.56 -36.87 -40.16
C LEU A 307 6.29 -37.71 -40.37
N LEU A 308 5.14 -37.24 -39.84
CA LEU A 308 3.85 -37.90 -40.08
C LEU A 308 3.46 -37.92 -41.55
N VAL A 309 3.65 -36.81 -42.27
CA VAL A 309 3.39 -36.73 -43.73
C VAL A 309 4.26 -37.70 -44.50
N GLN A 310 5.53 -37.87 -44.14
CA GLN A 310 6.43 -38.83 -44.80
C GLN A 310 6.05 -40.29 -44.49
N LEU A 311 5.65 -40.60 -43.26
CA LEU A 311 5.24 -41.95 -42.85
C LEU A 311 3.90 -42.38 -43.48
N THR A 312 2.96 -41.43 -43.65
CA THR A 312 1.61 -41.71 -44.16
C THR A 312 1.47 -41.55 -45.67
N GLY A 313 2.43 -40.92 -46.31
CA GLY A 313 2.39 -40.68 -47.78
C GLY A 313 2.29 -41.94 -48.67
N SER A 314 2.48 -43.14 -48.10
CA SER A 314 2.38 -44.42 -48.84
C SER A 314 1.03 -45.15 -48.66
N GLN A 315 0.13 -44.69 -47.79
CA GLN A 315 -1.15 -45.37 -47.49
C GLN A 315 -2.36 -44.59 -48.00
N ALA A 316 -3.15 -45.22 -48.88
CA ALA A 316 -4.32 -44.60 -49.54
C ALA A 316 -5.42 -44.11 -48.57
N GLN A 317 -5.49 -44.65 -47.36
CA GLN A 317 -6.50 -44.31 -46.33
C GLN A 317 -6.29 -42.91 -45.74
N PHE A 318 -5.08 -42.35 -45.74
CA PHE A 318 -4.75 -41.04 -45.17
C PHE A 318 -4.64 -39.93 -46.21
N ARG A 319 -4.96 -40.18 -47.46
CA ARG A 319 -4.89 -39.20 -48.56
C ARG A 319 -5.88 -38.04 -48.43
N VAL A 320 -6.89 -38.19 -47.55
CA VAL A 320 -7.96 -37.20 -47.33
C VAL A 320 -7.62 -36.23 -46.18
N VAL A 321 -6.67 -36.56 -45.28
CA VAL A 321 -6.34 -35.75 -44.12
C VAL A 321 -5.06 -34.96 -44.34
N ASP A 322 -5.17 -33.66 -44.43
CA ASP A 322 -4.01 -32.78 -44.52
C ASP A 322 -3.47 -32.44 -43.11
N PHE A 323 -2.41 -33.16 -42.70
CA PHE A 323 -1.74 -32.96 -41.39
C PHE A 323 -1.13 -31.56 -41.25
N ARG A 324 -0.78 -30.90 -42.34
CA ARG A 324 -0.28 -29.52 -42.33
C ARG A 324 -1.35 -28.55 -41.92
N LEU A 325 -2.58 -28.76 -42.38
CA LEU A 325 -3.73 -27.95 -41.98
C LEU A 325 -4.06 -28.15 -40.47
N ALA A 326 -3.97 -29.38 -39.97
CA ALA A 326 -4.12 -29.65 -38.55
C ALA A 326 -3.05 -28.95 -37.69
N PHE A 327 -1.78 -28.95 -38.18
CA PHE A 327 -0.69 -28.21 -37.51
C PHE A 327 -0.98 -26.70 -37.46
N ILE A 328 -1.43 -26.09 -38.58
CA ILE A 328 -1.79 -24.65 -38.60
C ILE A 328 -2.87 -24.34 -37.60
N VAL A 329 -3.94 -25.13 -37.54
CA VAL A 329 -5.04 -24.97 -36.60
C VAL A 329 -4.56 -25.07 -35.15
N LEU A 330 -3.72 -26.07 -34.84
CA LEU A 330 -3.17 -26.23 -33.48
C LEU A 330 -2.25 -25.08 -33.09
N ALA A 331 -1.33 -24.69 -33.98
CA ALA A 331 -0.40 -23.58 -33.72
C ALA A 331 -1.15 -22.25 -33.53
N ALA A 332 -2.14 -21.97 -34.38
CA ALA A 332 -2.97 -20.76 -34.28
C ALA A 332 -3.80 -20.74 -32.98
N ASN A 333 -4.32 -21.88 -32.56
CA ASN A 333 -5.18 -21.98 -31.39
C ASN A 333 -4.42 -21.91 -30.06
N VAL A 334 -3.16 -22.36 -30.05
CA VAL A 334 -2.31 -22.36 -28.83
C VAL A 334 -1.55 -21.03 -28.68
N TYR A 335 -0.95 -20.54 -29.76
CA TYR A 335 -0.01 -19.38 -29.71
C TYR A 335 -0.57 -18.11 -30.35
N GLY A 336 -1.77 -18.14 -30.93
CA GLY A 336 -2.48 -16.98 -31.46
C GLY A 336 -2.11 -16.63 -32.91
N LEU A 337 -2.49 -15.40 -33.35
CA LEU A 337 -2.47 -14.97 -34.73
C LEU A 337 -1.07 -15.04 -35.38
N ASN A 338 -0.05 -14.53 -34.69
CA ASN A 338 1.31 -14.49 -35.23
C ASN A 338 1.87 -15.90 -35.49
N ALA A 339 1.59 -16.83 -34.59
CA ALA A 339 2.00 -18.22 -34.72
C ALA A 339 1.21 -18.94 -35.81
N GLY A 340 -0.08 -18.64 -35.97
CA GLY A 340 -0.92 -19.17 -37.04
C GLY A 340 -0.40 -18.78 -38.44
N VAL A 341 -0.02 -17.52 -38.61
CA VAL A 341 0.59 -17.03 -39.86
C VAL A 341 1.96 -17.66 -40.11
N ALA A 342 2.81 -17.78 -39.08
CA ALA A 342 4.11 -18.43 -39.21
C ALA A 342 3.97 -19.93 -39.53
N ALA A 343 3.02 -20.63 -38.92
CA ALA A 343 2.71 -22.03 -39.24
C ALA A 343 2.19 -22.20 -40.67
N ALA A 344 1.34 -21.28 -41.15
CA ALA A 344 0.88 -21.28 -42.55
C ALA A 344 2.03 -21.07 -43.54
N LEU A 345 3.00 -20.20 -43.24
CA LEU A 345 4.20 -20.00 -44.02
C LEU A 345 5.07 -21.29 -44.08
N LEU A 346 5.31 -21.91 -42.92
CA LEU A 346 6.09 -23.16 -42.86
C LEU A 346 5.41 -24.31 -43.61
N ALA A 347 4.10 -24.48 -43.44
CA ALA A 347 3.30 -25.47 -44.11
C ALA A 347 3.29 -25.24 -45.65
N SER A 348 3.17 -23.97 -46.05
CA SER A 348 3.25 -23.57 -47.46
C SER A 348 4.61 -23.86 -48.08
N ALA A 349 5.70 -23.58 -47.36
CA ALA A 349 7.05 -23.89 -47.79
C ALA A 349 7.26 -25.42 -47.94
N SER A 350 6.78 -26.20 -46.96
CA SER A 350 6.83 -27.66 -47.02
C SER A 350 6.05 -28.23 -48.22
N LEU A 351 4.84 -27.68 -48.49
CA LEU A 351 4.04 -28.07 -49.63
C LEU A 351 4.77 -27.76 -50.94
N ALA A 352 5.37 -26.58 -51.08
CA ALA A 352 6.16 -26.18 -52.26
C ALA A 352 7.38 -27.10 -52.49
N VAL A 353 8.10 -27.46 -51.43
CA VAL A 353 9.20 -28.43 -51.48
C VAL A 353 8.70 -29.82 -51.91
N GLY A 354 7.50 -30.24 -51.47
CA GLY A 354 6.86 -31.47 -51.89
C GLY A 354 6.59 -31.50 -53.39
N TYR A 355 6.04 -30.44 -53.97
CA TYR A 355 5.84 -30.31 -55.41
C TYR A 355 7.16 -30.31 -56.18
N TRP A 356 8.19 -29.64 -55.68
CA TRP A 356 9.52 -29.63 -56.32
C TRP A 356 10.15 -31.04 -56.35
N LYS A 357 10.04 -31.81 -55.27
CA LYS A 357 10.54 -33.20 -55.25
C LYS A 357 9.79 -34.11 -56.22
N GLN A 358 8.54 -33.79 -56.56
CA GLN A 358 7.73 -34.52 -57.54
C GLN A 358 8.04 -34.10 -59.03
N GLY A 359 8.98 -33.17 -59.22
CA GLY A 359 9.40 -32.73 -60.56
C GLY A 359 8.53 -31.66 -61.20
N ALA A 360 7.58 -31.07 -60.43
CA ALA A 360 6.78 -29.94 -60.92
C ALA A 360 7.63 -28.67 -60.99
N SER A 361 7.67 -28.02 -62.19
CA SER A 361 8.37 -26.74 -62.32
C SER A 361 7.65 -25.65 -61.51
N PRO A 362 8.37 -24.70 -60.84
CA PRO A 362 7.76 -23.62 -60.04
C PRO A 362 6.79 -22.75 -60.87
N LEU A 363 6.98 -22.60 -62.14
CA LEU A 363 6.10 -21.86 -63.06
C LEU A 363 4.73 -22.54 -63.25
N LEU A 364 4.68 -23.87 -63.32
CA LEU A 364 3.46 -24.66 -63.49
C LEU A 364 2.57 -24.59 -62.19
N LEU A 365 3.19 -24.39 -61.05
CA LEU A 365 2.50 -24.30 -59.75
C LEU A 365 1.56 -23.08 -59.66
N PHE A 366 1.92 -21.99 -60.35
CA PHE A 366 1.09 -20.76 -60.35
C PHE A 366 0.09 -20.72 -61.52
N TYR A 367 0.23 -21.56 -62.53
CA TYR A 367 -0.64 -21.58 -63.70
C TYR A 367 -1.96 -22.33 -63.46
N GLU A 368 -1.99 -23.33 -62.58
CA GLU A 368 -3.22 -24.07 -62.27
C GLU A 368 -3.83 -23.58 -60.96
N PRO A 369 -5.07 -23.06 -60.97
CA PRO A 369 -5.76 -22.55 -59.76
C PRO A 369 -5.90 -23.59 -58.63
N SER A 370 -5.99 -24.90 -58.97
CA SER A 370 -6.09 -25.99 -58.01
C SER A 370 -4.87 -26.11 -57.09
N ASN A 371 -3.69 -25.72 -57.57
CA ASN A 371 -2.44 -25.85 -56.81
C ASN A 371 -2.22 -24.71 -55.80
N TRP A 372 -2.58 -23.49 -56.17
CA TRP A 372 -2.42 -22.35 -55.21
C TRP A 372 -3.59 -22.19 -54.23
N LEU A 373 -4.72 -22.81 -54.49
CA LEU A 373 -5.86 -22.80 -53.58
C LEU A 373 -5.48 -23.35 -52.19
N ALA A 374 -4.66 -24.40 -52.11
CA ALA A 374 -4.17 -24.96 -50.85
C ALA A 374 -3.39 -23.92 -50.01
N PHE A 375 -2.53 -23.12 -50.65
CA PHE A 375 -1.78 -22.06 -49.98
C PHE A 375 -2.72 -21.00 -49.41
N LEU A 376 -3.72 -20.58 -50.21
CA LEU A 376 -4.73 -19.60 -49.74
C LEU A 376 -5.50 -20.13 -48.53
N VAL A 377 -5.92 -21.39 -48.56
CA VAL A 377 -6.63 -22.03 -47.47
C VAL A 377 -5.78 -22.05 -46.19
N TYR A 378 -4.48 -22.36 -46.27
CA TYR A 378 -3.58 -22.36 -45.12
C TYR A 378 -3.51 -20.99 -44.47
N PHE A 379 -3.38 -19.90 -45.23
CA PHE A 379 -3.36 -18.54 -44.69
C PHE A 379 -4.71 -18.12 -44.11
N VAL A 380 -5.80 -18.41 -44.80
CA VAL A 380 -7.14 -18.08 -44.33
C VAL A 380 -7.45 -18.81 -43.02
N VAL A 381 -7.17 -20.10 -42.94
CA VAL A 381 -7.39 -20.90 -41.72
C VAL A 381 -6.50 -20.42 -40.57
N GLY A 382 -5.21 -20.16 -40.86
CA GLY A 382 -4.29 -19.65 -39.86
C GLY A 382 -4.72 -18.29 -39.30
N ALA A 383 -5.16 -17.38 -40.18
CA ALA A 383 -5.65 -16.05 -39.79
C ALA A 383 -6.96 -16.12 -38.99
N VAL A 384 -7.94 -16.90 -39.45
CA VAL A 384 -9.25 -17.03 -38.80
C VAL A 384 -9.11 -17.70 -37.42
N CYS A 385 -8.40 -18.83 -37.34
CA CYS A 385 -8.17 -19.50 -36.07
C CYS A 385 -7.39 -18.62 -35.07
N GLY A 386 -6.35 -17.92 -35.53
CA GLY A 386 -5.59 -16.99 -34.71
C GLY A 386 -6.41 -15.79 -34.25
N TYR A 387 -7.29 -15.25 -35.09
CA TYR A 387 -8.20 -14.17 -34.69
C TYR A 387 -9.24 -14.62 -33.66
N VAL A 388 -9.84 -15.80 -33.87
CA VAL A 388 -10.79 -16.37 -32.91
C VAL A 388 -10.14 -16.60 -31.56
N GLN A 389 -8.90 -17.10 -31.54
CA GLN A 389 -8.13 -17.29 -30.31
C GLN A 389 -7.85 -15.96 -29.60
N LEU A 390 -7.43 -14.93 -30.33
CA LEU A 390 -7.18 -13.59 -29.77
C LEU A 390 -8.44 -13.06 -29.08
N ARG A 391 -9.56 -13.11 -29.78
CA ARG A 391 -10.85 -12.64 -29.24
C ARG A 391 -11.35 -13.48 -28.06
N SER A 392 -11.15 -14.79 -28.09
CA SER A 392 -11.48 -15.67 -26.98
C SER A 392 -10.64 -15.38 -25.75
N ALA A 393 -9.32 -15.14 -25.93
CA ALA A 393 -8.42 -14.80 -24.84
C ALA A 393 -8.78 -13.44 -24.19
N GLU A 394 -9.17 -12.45 -25.00
CA GLU A 394 -9.66 -11.17 -24.48
C GLU A 394 -10.96 -11.32 -23.67
N ASN A 395 -11.91 -12.11 -24.17
CA ASN A 395 -13.16 -12.37 -23.44
C ASN A 395 -12.93 -13.11 -22.10
N VAL A 396 -12.03 -14.09 -22.09
CA VAL A 396 -11.68 -14.82 -20.86
C VAL A 396 -11.01 -13.89 -19.85
N ARG A 397 -10.04 -13.08 -20.28
CA ARG A 397 -9.41 -12.07 -19.40
C ARG A 397 -10.44 -11.12 -18.80
N PHE A 398 -11.33 -10.59 -19.63
CA PHE A 398 -12.40 -9.70 -19.16
C PHE A 398 -13.32 -10.38 -18.13
N ALA A 399 -13.71 -11.64 -18.37
CA ALA A 399 -14.53 -12.40 -17.44
C ALA A 399 -13.80 -12.70 -16.11
N GLU A 400 -12.52 -13.08 -16.17
CA GLU A 400 -11.68 -13.31 -14.99
C GLU A 400 -11.52 -12.02 -14.17
N GLU A 401 -11.34 -10.88 -14.81
CA GLU A 401 -11.26 -9.59 -14.15
C GLU A 401 -12.57 -9.21 -13.44
N GLN A 402 -13.70 -9.45 -14.09
CA GLN A 402 -15.01 -9.22 -13.48
C GLN A 402 -15.27 -10.14 -12.28
N CYS A 403 -14.93 -11.42 -12.40
CA CYS A 403 -15.02 -12.36 -11.28
C CYS A 403 -14.14 -11.91 -10.10
N ARG A 404 -12.91 -11.46 -10.38
CA ARG A 404 -12.00 -10.96 -9.35
C ARG A 404 -12.56 -9.73 -8.62
N LEU A 405 -13.10 -8.75 -9.36
CA LEU A 405 -13.75 -7.58 -8.76
C LEU A 405 -14.97 -7.95 -7.89
N LEU A 406 -15.78 -8.92 -8.33
CA LEU A 406 -16.92 -9.40 -7.56
C LEU A 406 -16.48 -10.14 -6.29
N GLU A 407 -15.41 -10.96 -6.36
CA GLU A 407 -14.84 -11.62 -5.19
C GLU A 407 -14.28 -10.62 -4.18
N GLU A 408 -13.59 -9.58 -4.65
CA GLU A 408 -13.07 -8.51 -3.80
C GLU A 408 -14.20 -7.75 -3.10
N ARG A 409 -15.28 -7.41 -3.83
CA ARG A 409 -16.49 -6.80 -3.25
C ARG A 409 -17.13 -7.70 -2.18
N LEU A 410 -17.26 -8.99 -2.46
CA LEU A 410 -17.83 -9.94 -1.51
C LEU A 410 -16.97 -10.07 -0.25
N ARG A 411 -15.65 -10.10 -0.40
CA ARG A 411 -14.73 -10.13 0.76
C ARG A 411 -14.87 -8.87 1.60
N PHE A 412 -14.93 -7.69 0.95
CA PHE A 412 -15.12 -6.43 1.64
C PHE A 412 -16.44 -6.36 2.41
N VAL A 413 -17.56 -6.64 1.76
CA VAL A 413 -18.88 -6.65 2.42
C VAL A 413 -18.91 -7.63 3.60
N ARG A 414 -18.29 -8.80 3.43
CA ARG A 414 -18.20 -9.81 4.50
C ARG A 414 -17.37 -9.30 5.69
N GLN A 415 -16.28 -8.61 5.43
CA GLN A 415 -15.44 -8.04 6.49
C GLN A 415 -16.13 -6.88 7.18
N LEU A 416 -16.74 -5.95 6.45
CA LEU A 416 -17.53 -4.85 6.99
C LEU A 416 -18.67 -5.39 7.89
N TYR A 417 -19.33 -6.48 7.47
CA TYR A 417 -20.35 -7.12 8.28
C TYR A 417 -19.77 -7.73 9.57
N GLN A 418 -18.58 -8.35 9.49
CA GLN A 418 -17.90 -8.90 10.66
C GLN A 418 -17.48 -7.78 11.64
N ASP A 419 -16.88 -6.72 11.14
CA ASP A 419 -16.45 -5.55 11.93
C ASP A 419 -17.67 -4.91 12.62
N THR A 420 -18.77 -4.67 11.86
CA THR A 420 -20.01 -4.13 12.42
C THR A 420 -20.63 -5.06 13.49
N MET A 421 -20.51 -6.37 13.32
CA MET A 421 -20.98 -7.32 14.32
C MET A 421 -20.12 -7.35 15.57
N GLU A 422 -18.80 -7.16 15.44
CA GLU A 422 -17.88 -7.04 16.58
C GLU A 422 -18.12 -5.73 17.35
N ASP A 423 -18.30 -4.62 16.64
CA ASP A 423 -18.66 -3.31 17.24
C ASP A 423 -20.01 -3.40 17.96
N LYS A 424 -21.01 -4.00 17.34
CA LYS A 424 -22.30 -4.22 17.98
C LYS A 424 -22.18 -5.11 19.24
N ARG A 425 -21.30 -6.13 19.20
CA ARG A 425 -21.02 -6.96 20.38
C ARG A 425 -20.28 -6.19 21.47
N SER A 426 -19.32 -5.34 21.10
CA SER A 426 -18.57 -4.50 22.05
C SER A 426 -19.47 -3.47 22.71
N LEU A 427 -20.27 -2.75 21.93
CA LEU A 427 -21.28 -1.81 22.43
C LEU A 427 -22.31 -2.49 23.35
N ARG A 428 -22.75 -3.70 22.98
CA ARG A 428 -23.67 -4.46 23.81
C ARG A 428 -23.03 -4.87 25.14
N ARG A 429 -21.76 -5.26 25.15
CA ARG A 429 -20.99 -5.52 26.38
C ARG A 429 -20.84 -4.27 27.24
N GLN A 430 -20.53 -3.11 26.62
CA GLN A 430 -20.44 -1.83 27.34
C GLN A 430 -21.78 -1.41 27.94
N ILE A 431 -22.89 -1.57 27.19
CA ILE A 431 -24.25 -1.26 27.70
C ILE A 431 -24.64 -2.19 28.85
N LEU A 432 -24.38 -3.49 28.70
CA LEU A 432 -24.65 -4.46 29.76
C LEU A 432 -23.77 -4.23 30.98
N GLY A 433 -22.46 -3.98 30.78
CA GLY A 433 -21.56 -3.65 31.89
C GLY A 433 -21.93 -2.37 32.62
N ARG A 434 -22.41 -1.33 31.93
CA ARG A 434 -22.95 -0.12 32.56
C ARG A 434 -24.23 -0.41 33.32
N ARG A 435 -25.12 -1.21 32.77
CA ARG A 435 -26.39 -1.57 33.46
C ARG A 435 -26.15 -2.38 34.72
N ASP A 436 -25.19 -3.31 34.68
CA ASP A 436 -24.77 -4.09 35.84
C ASP A 436 -24.10 -3.21 36.90
N SER A 437 -23.31 -2.20 36.52
CA SER A 437 -22.69 -1.27 37.47
C SER A 437 -23.71 -0.32 38.09
N PHE A 438 -24.71 0.17 37.36
CA PHE A 438 -25.82 0.94 37.93
C PHE A 438 -26.66 0.10 38.88
N GLY A 439 -26.95 -1.14 38.55
CA GLY A 439 -27.64 -2.09 39.40
C GLY A 439 -26.89 -2.34 40.73
N LYS A 440 -25.56 -2.53 40.62
CA LYS A 440 -24.69 -2.69 41.81
C LYS A 440 -24.64 -1.43 42.68
N VAL A 441 -24.46 -0.24 42.07
CA VAL A 441 -24.46 1.04 42.81
C VAL A 441 -25.79 1.25 43.51
N TYR A 442 -26.92 0.99 42.86
CA TYR A 442 -28.22 1.10 43.47
C TYR A 442 -28.41 0.11 44.63
N ALA A 443 -28.00 -1.15 44.46
CA ALA A 443 -28.07 -2.16 45.50
C ALA A 443 -27.19 -1.79 46.72
N VAL A 444 -25.98 -1.27 46.48
CA VAL A 444 -25.06 -0.79 47.53
C VAL A 444 -25.69 0.39 48.28
N THR A 445 -26.22 1.37 47.56
CA THR A 445 -26.84 2.56 48.20
C THR A 445 -28.05 2.18 49.01
N ARG A 446 -28.88 1.29 48.54
CA ARG A 446 -30.05 0.78 49.26
C ARG A 446 -29.65 -0.01 50.51
N ALA A 447 -28.67 -0.92 50.39
CA ALA A 447 -28.18 -1.71 51.52
C ALA A 447 -27.57 -0.82 52.63
N LEU A 448 -26.89 0.26 52.28
CA LEU A 448 -26.35 1.23 53.22
C LEU A 448 -27.47 2.03 53.93
N ASN A 449 -28.51 2.45 53.18
CA ASN A 449 -29.64 3.22 53.75
C ASN A 449 -30.54 2.40 54.70
N GLU A 450 -30.64 1.08 54.46
CA GLU A 450 -31.44 0.18 55.30
C GLU A 450 -30.66 -0.33 56.54
N THR A 451 -29.35 -0.03 56.64
CA THR A 451 -28.48 -0.51 57.73
C THR A 451 -28.49 0.43 58.94
N PRO A 452 -28.67 -0.06 60.18
CA PRO A 452 -28.55 0.78 61.39
C PRO A 452 -27.18 1.41 61.55
N PRO A 453 -27.04 2.64 62.07
CA PRO A 453 -25.80 3.39 62.19
C PRO A 453 -24.64 2.62 62.83
N ASP A 454 -24.92 1.81 63.85
CA ASP A 454 -23.93 1.01 64.58
C ASP A 454 -23.29 -0.08 63.74
N LYS A 455 -23.97 -0.60 62.68
CA LYS A 455 -23.52 -1.67 61.83
C LYS A 455 -23.01 -1.14 60.49
N LEU A 456 -23.14 0.16 60.22
CA LEU A 456 -22.79 0.77 58.94
C LEU A 456 -21.32 0.55 58.54
N PRO A 457 -20.30 0.68 59.40
CA PRO A 457 -18.90 0.43 59.03
C PRO A 457 -18.62 -1.01 58.59
N ALA A 458 -19.21 -1.99 59.29
CA ALA A 458 -19.05 -3.41 58.95
C ALA A 458 -19.72 -3.72 57.60
N LYS A 459 -20.94 -3.19 57.39
CA LYS A 459 -21.65 -3.39 56.10
C LYS A 459 -20.97 -2.68 54.94
N THR A 460 -20.34 -1.54 55.18
CA THR A 460 -19.54 -0.85 54.16
C THR A 460 -18.32 -1.69 53.70
N VAL A 461 -17.62 -2.32 54.65
CA VAL A 461 -16.50 -3.20 54.33
C VAL A 461 -16.98 -4.41 53.52
N GLU A 462 -18.06 -5.07 53.92
CA GLU A 462 -18.67 -6.20 53.19
C GLU A 462 -19.06 -5.82 51.75
N LEU A 463 -19.70 -4.65 51.56
CA LEU A 463 -20.09 -4.16 50.24
C LEU A 463 -18.89 -3.79 49.36
N LEU A 464 -17.81 -3.24 49.95
CA LEU A 464 -16.58 -2.95 49.25
C LEU A 464 -15.86 -4.24 48.81
N GLU A 465 -15.88 -5.29 49.65
CA GLU A 465 -15.37 -6.62 49.26
C GLU A 465 -16.10 -7.19 48.03
N ASP A 466 -17.44 -7.07 48.02
CA ASP A 466 -18.27 -7.53 46.93
C ASP A 466 -18.06 -6.72 45.62
N VAL A 467 -17.97 -5.41 45.75
CA VAL A 467 -17.81 -4.51 44.56
C VAL A 467 -16.42 -4.63 43.93
N PHE A 468 -15.38 -4.62 44.77
CA PHE A 468 -13.98 -4.67 44.29
C PHE A 468 -13.41 -6.09 44.20
N GLN A 469 -14.17 -7.09 44.64
CA GLN A 469 -13.71 -8.50 44.71
C GLN A 469 -12.38 -8.63 45.46
N ASN A 470 -12.17 -7.80 46.48
CA ASN A 470 -10.95 -7.74 47.26
C ASN A 470 -11.28 -7.85 48.75
N ARG A 471 -10.63 -8.82 49.45
CA ARG A 471 -10.83 -9.08 50.88
C ARG A 471 -9.85 -8.35 51.80
N SER A 472 -9.29 -7.22 51.35
CA SER A 472 -8.33 -6.44 52.12
C SER A 472 -8.81 -4.97 52.34
N ALA A 473 -10.03 -4.81 52.77
CA ALA A 473 -10.61 -3.49 53.06
C ALA A 473 -10.66 -3.21 54.57
N ALA A 474 -10.44 -1.96 54.97
CA ALA A 474 -10.59 -1.49 56.33
C ALA A 474 -11.24 -0.12 56.37
N PHE A 475 -12.18 0.08 57.29
CA PHE A 475 -12.92 1.33 57.48
C PHE A 475 -12.43 2.05 58.74
N TYR A 476 -12.04 3.31 58.57
CA TYR A 476 -11.53 4.14 59.66
C TYR A 476 -12.38 5.41 59.83
N PHE A 477 -12.65 5.79 61.08
CA PHE A 477 -13.13 7.11 61.41
C PHE A 477 -11.94 8.01 61.71
N VAL A 478 -11.85 9.12 60.98
CA VAL A 478 -10.81 10.14 61.15
C VAL A 478 -11.33 11.21 62.08
N ASP A 479 -10.52 11.63 63.07
CA ASP A 479 -10.86 12.72 63.96
C ASP A 479 -11.02 14.06 63.22
N ALA A 480 -11.85 14.96 63.78
CA ALA A 480 -12.11 16.26 63.15
C ALA A 480 -10.84 17.10 62.89
N ALA A 481 -9.77 16.85 63.66
CA ALA A 481 -8.45 17.46 63.43
C ALA A 481 -7.58 16.78 62.39
N GLY A 482 -7.99 15.64 61.79
CA GLY A 482 -7.25 14.89 60.79
C GLY A 482 -5.95 14.24 61.30
N ARG A 483 -5.78 14.10 62.61
CA ARG A 483 -4.51 13.64 63.24
C ARG A 483 -4.52 12.18 63.63
N THR A 484 -5.69 11.63 63.95
CA THR A 484 -5.85 10.24 64.36
C THR A 484 -6.98 9.58 63.62
N ALA A 485 -6.81 8.30 63.26
CA ALA A 485 -7.86 7.49 62.67
C ALA A 485 -8.03 6.19 63.46
N LYS A 486 -9.27 5.91 63.87
CA LYS A 486 -9.65 4.70 64.63
C LYS A 486 -10.36 3.73 63.69
N ARG A 487 -9.88 2.46 63.62
CA ARG A 487 -10.52 1.41 62.84
C ARG A 487 -11.89 1.06 63.42
N ALA A 488 -12.93 1.15 62.60
CA ALA A 488 -14.30 0.79 62.96
C ALA A 488 -14.67 -0.64 62.46
N ALA A 489 -14.18 -1.03 61.28
CA ALA A 489 -14.36 -2.36 60.73
C ALA A 489 -13.18 -2.73 59.83
N CYS A 490 -12.90 -4.04 59.63
CA CYS A 490 -11.94 -4.51 58.64
C CYS A 490 -12.33 -5.90 58.15
N SER A 491 -11.85 -6.26 56.94
CA SER A 491 -11.97 -7.59 56.36
C SER A 491 -11.20 -8.64 57.16
N GLU A 492 -11.66 -9.89 57.16
CA GLU A 492 -11.03 -10.99 57.90
C GLU A 492 -9.56 -11.29 57.46
N GLY A 493 -9.17 -10.88 56.26
CA GLY A 493 -7.82 -11.09 55.71
C GLY A 493 -6.94 -9.83 55.73
N ALA A 494 -7.42 -8.68 56.26
CA ALA A 494 -6.65 -7.43 56.20
C ALA A 494 -5.83 -7.20 57.48
N GLU A 495 -4.51 -7.15 57.36
CA GLU A 495 -3.59 -6.69 58.45
C GLU A 495 -3.67 -5.16 58.57
N ALA A 496 -4.73 -4.66 59.16
CA ALA A 496 -4.95 -3.23 59.37
C ALA A 496 -4.75 -2.83 60.85
N PRO A 497 -3.93 -1.84 61.19
CA PRO A 497 -3.70 -1.43 62.57
C PRO A 497 -4.97 -0.84 63.18
N ARG A 498 -5.12 -0.97 64.51
CA ARG A 498 -6.32 -0.43 65.25
C ARG A 498 -6.38 1.09 65.27
N PHE A 499 -5.22 1.73 65.23
CA PHE A 499 -5.07 3.19 65.22
C PHE A 499 -4.05 3.57 64.16
N LEU A 500 -4.32 4.63 63.42
CA LEU A 500 -3.37 5.27 62.50
C LEU A 500 -3.11 6.68 63.04
N GLU A 501 -1.84 6.97 63.30
CA GLU A 501 -1.38 8.27 63.82
C GLU A 501 -0.11 8.68 63.05
N GLY A 502 0.11 9.99 62.94
CA GLY A 502 1.36 10.50 62.41
C GLY A 502 1.28 11.28 61.11
N PRO A 503 2.42 11.77 60.60
CA PRO A 503 2.50 12.66 59.45
C PRO A 503 2.00 12.00 58.14
N ALA A 504 2.05 10.68 58.07
CA ALA A 504 1.56 9.94 56.91
C ALA A 504 0.04 10.02 56.75
N LEU A 505 -0.72 9.99 57.85
CA LEU A 505 -2.18 10.17 57.84
C LEU A 505 -2.55 11.59 57.39
N ALA A 506 -1.85 12.61 57.93
CA ALA A 506 -2.07 14.01 57.59
C ALA A 506 -1.78 14.26 56.09
N ALA A 507 -0.69 13.69 55.54
CA ALA A 507 -0.37 13.79 54.12
C ALA A 507 -1.42 13.10 53.23
N LEU A 508 -1.94 11.93 53.64
CA LEU A 508 -2.95 11.17 52.89
C LEU A 508 -4.29 11.92 52.87
N VAL A 509 -4.74 12.49 54.00
CA VAL A 509 -5.95 13.32 54.11
C VAL A 509 -5.81 14.59 53.28
N GLN A 510 -4.63 15.22 53.27
CA GLN A 510 -4.35 16.41 52.47
C GLN A 510 -4.36 16.07 50.97
N THR A 511 -3.81 14.93 50.56
CA THR A 511 -3.80 14.46 49.19
C THR A 511 -5.22 14.12 48.70
N LEU A 512 -6.04 13.46 49.52
CA LEU A 512 -7.44 13.16 49.21
C LEU A 512 -8.27 14.45 49.07
N ASN A 513 -8.08 15.42 49.95
CA ASN A 513 -8.76 16.72 49.86
C ASN A 513 -8.35 17.48 48.58
N LEU A 514 -7.10 17.41 48.16
CA LEU A 514 -6.63 17.99 46.90
C LEU A 514 -7.22 17.27 45.66
N LEU A 515 -7.37 15.95 45.70
CA LEU A 515 -8.03 15.19 44.64
C LEU A 515 -9.52 15.52 44.53
N MET A 516 -10.23 15.57 45.69
CA MET A 516 -11.65 15.95 45.73
C MET A 516 -11.86 17.38 45.21
N SER A 517 -11.01 18.33 45.56
CA SER A 517 -11.10 19.70 45.04
C SER A 517 -10.83 19.79 43.53
N ARG A 518 -9.96 18.91 42.97
CA ARG A 518 -9.75 18.83 41.53
C ARG A 518 -10.94 18.24 40.77
N GLU A 519 -11.60 17.23 41.31
CA GLU A 519 -12.81 16.66 40.71
C GLU A 519 -13.98 17.63 40.73
N GLU A 520 -14.16 18.39 41.80
CA GLU A 520 -15.14 19.48 41.86
C GLU A 520 -14.84 20.57 40.80
N PHE A 521 -13.57 20.89 40.56
CA PHE A 521 -13.17 21.84 39.53
C PHE A 521 -13.43 21.28 38.12
N ALA A 522 -13.18 19.98 37.87
CA ALA A 522 -13.48 19.32 36.59
C ALA A 522 -14.99 19.23 36.34
N SER A 523 -15.78 18.94 37.38
CA SER A 523 -17.25 18.89 37.28
C SER A 523 -17.89 20.27 37.04
N ARG A 524 -17.33 21.33 37.60
CA ARG A 524 -17.77 22.73 37.33
C ARG A 524 -17.41 23.15 35.89
N ARG A 525 -16.27 22.72 35.34
CA ARG A 525 -15.86 23.01 33.99
C ARG A 525 -16.73 22.28 32.94
N SER A 526 -17.16 21.05 33.22
CA SER A 526 -18.08 20.32 32.34
C SER A 526 -19.50 20.92 32.33
N LYS A 527 -19.97 21.49 33.46
CA LYS A 527 -21.25 22.20 33.51
C LYS A 527 -21.25 23.52 32.72
N GLN A 528 -20.13 24.25 32.69
CA GLN A 528 -20.01 25.47 31.88
C GLN A 528 -19.95 25.23 30.37
N PHE A 529 -19.60 24.01 29.91
CA PHE A 529 -19.62 23.63 28.50
C PHE A 529 -20.98 23.14 27.99
N VAL A 530 -21.93 22.86 28.90
CA VAL A 530 -23.30 22.41 28.52
C VAL A 530 -24.27 23.61 28.50
N ASP A 531 -23.93 24.73 29.10
CA ASP A 531 -24.78 25.94 29.20
C ASP A 531 -24.33 27.06 28.22
N ASN A 532 -23.40 26.81 27.28
CA ASN A 532 -23.06 27.63 26.13
C ASN A 532 -23.23 26.82 24.85
#